data_67339e466ecd37bac492e2dd5a726322
#
_entry.id   67339e466ecd37bac492e2dd5a726322
#
_cell.length_a   1.000
_cell.length_b   1.000
_cell.length_c   1.000
_cell.angle_alpha   90.00
_cell.angle_beta   90.00
_cell.angle_gamma   90.00
#
_symmetry.space_group_name_H-M   'P 1'
#
loop_
_entity.id
_entity.type
_entity.pdbx_description
1 polymer ?
#
loop_
_entity_poly.entity_id
_entity_poly.type
_entity_poly.pdbx_seq_one_letter_code
_entity_poly.pdbx_strand_id
1 'polypeptide(L)'
;STIPAYSSILQLRPNRLNIVSVPAAKVNHCIDISALHSAYYRRTIVSFSMAERGFLPMRRSKLRRAGSIAATYLLVAALAVLGWLWHSLPAEILLEPGQTLTLPRFAYVQPLRTAGSRNAASTQAAGSYQATLSIGGWLPVKTVRALVETRPVVTVCGTPFGVKMFSEGALIVGFSDLNTPDGTANPAKKAGLRLGDRVVRMDDTLTETNDAVHDALETAAGAPVQVVYIRNGEQFQTRLTPVWDSTAGQWRAGMWVRDSSAGVGTMTFVDNAAGVFAGLGHPISDSDTGESVALRSGEIVPCQIVGCTSGTVGSPGELKGRFLSTHALGSICINSKTGVYGRTRAAFSGPELEMAFAQEVVPGDAEIWTTVDGEVPKAYRIRIEKVNDADPHRNMILRVTDRQLLATTGGIVQGMSGSPILQNGRLVGAVTHVLVNDPTRGYGIFAQTMLKQARAVEKTGDTAHTQTQNAK
;
A
#
# COMPACT_ATOMS: atom_id res chain seq x y z
N SER A 1 18.54 -26.91 -25.14
CA SER A 1 19.53 -26.60 -24.09
C SER A 1 18.86 -26.66 -22.72
N THR A 2 19.11 -27.77 -22.03
CA THR A 2 18.58 -28.15 -20.73
C THR A 2 19.28 -27.38 -19.61
N ILE A 3 18.49 -26.78 -18.73
CA ILE A 3 18.95 -26.14 -17.49
C ILE A 3 19.19 -27.22 -16.43
N PRO A 4 20.33 -27.27 -15.73
CA PRO A 4 20.56 -28.29 -14.68
C PRO A 4 19.83 -27.92 -13.38
N ALA A 5 19.18 -28.91 -12.78
CA ALA A 5 18.53 -28.83 -11.47
C ALA A 5 19.57 -28.86 -10.34
N TYR A 6 19.46 -27.93 -9.39
CA TYR A 6 20.27 -27.91 -8.15
C TYR A 6 19.43 -28.43 -6.99
N SER A 7 19.99 -29.37 -6.22
CA SER A 7 19.44 -29.81 -4.93
C SER A 7 20.22 -29.15 -3.78
N SER A 8 19.52 -28.56 -2.82
CA SER A 8 20.07 -27.87 -1.65
C SER A 8 20.09 -28.81 -0.44
N ILE A 9 21.25 -28.98 0.20
CA ILE A 9 21.41 -29.72 1.47
C ILE A 9 21.67 -28.71 2.59
N LEU A 10 20.84 -28.77 3.63
CA LEU A 10 20.95 -27.92 4.83
C LEU A 10 21.88 -28.57 5.85
N GLN A 11 23.00 -27.94 6.17
CA GLN A 11 23.86 -28.32 7.29
C GLN A 11 23.75 -27.31 8.43
N LEU A 12 23.32 -27.78 9.59
CA LEU A 12 23.27 -27.01 10.83
C LEU A 12 24.64 -27.09 11.56
N ARG A 13 25.36 -25.98 11.65
CA ARG A 13 26.42 -25.78 12.64
C ARG A 13 25.96 -24.74 13.67
N PRO A 14 26.36 -24.87 14.94
CA PRO A 14 25.98 -23.89 15.96
C PRO A 14 26.63 -22.55 15.65
N ASN A 15 25.81 -21.53 15.40
CA ASN A 15 26.09 -20.11 15.21
C ASN A 15 26.18 -19.50 13.79
N ARG A 16 25.98 -20.24 12.68
CA ARG A 16 25.78 -19.58 11.37
C ARG A 16 25.08 -20.51 10.38
N LEU A 17 24.06 -20.01 9.69
CA LEU A 17 23.45 -20.64 8.52
C LEU A 17 24.29 -20.27 7.28
N ASN A 18 24.97 -21.24 6.69
CA ASN A 18 25.58 -21.07 5.38
C ASN A 18 24.90 -22.01 4.38
N ILE A 19 24.39 -21.45 3.30
CA ILE A 19 23.86 -22.23 2.16
C ILE A 19 25.03 -22.47 1.21
N VAL A 20 25.41 -23.73 1.04
CA VAL A 20 26.42 -24.14 0.04
C VAL A 20 25.72 -24.94 -1.04
N SER A 21 25.83 -24.47 -2.28
CA SER A 21 25.35 -25.20 -3.47
C SER A 21 26.44 -26.15 -3.99
N VAL A 22 26.07 -27.42 -4.18
CA VAL A 22 26.97 -28.45 -4.72
C VAL A 22 26.34 -29.01 -6.01
N PRO A 23 27.12 -29.21 -7.11
CA PRO A 23 26.61 -29.78 -8.36
C PRO A 23 26.17 -31.24 -8.20
N ALA A 24 25.10 -31.63 -8.88
CA ALA A 24 24.34 -32.88 -8.73
C ALA A 24 25.02 -34.17 -9.26
N ALA A 25 26.33 -34.23 -9.36
CA ALA A 25 27.01 -35.36 -10.07
C ALA A 25 27.70 -36.40 -9.18
N LYS A 26 27.42 -36.48 -7.89
CA LYS A 26 27.97 -37.59 -7.04
C LYS A 26 27.11 -37.83 -5.77
N VAL A 27 25.93 -38.43 -5.92
CA VAL A 27 25.26 -39.12 -4.81
C VAL A 27 24.49 -40.30 -5.33
N ASN A 28 25.21 -41.41 -5.56
CA ASN A 28 24.62 -42.74 -5.64
C ASN A 28 25.01 -43.49 -4.36
N HIS A 29 24.28 -43.25 -3.28
CA HIS A 29 24.11 -44.20 -2.18
C HIS A 29 22.75 -43.89 -1.50
N CYS A 30 21.76 -44.71 -1.82
CA CYS A 30 20.53 -44.77 -1.07
C CYS A 30 20.84 -45.19 0.36
N ILE A 31 20.69 -44.27 1.30
CA ILE A 31 20.61 -44.60 2.73
C ILE A 31 19.19 -45.06 2.98
N ASP A 32 19.03 -46.34 3.28
CA ASP A 32 17.77 -46.98 3.63
C ASP A 32 17.26 -46.40 4.96
N ILE A 33 16.27 -45.53 4.89
CA ILE A 33 15.65 -44.88 6.06
C ILE A 33 14.89 -45.88 6.95
N SER A 34 14.62 -47.09 6.42
CA SER A 34 13.96 -48.16 7.17
C SER A 34 14.81 -48.69 8.33
N ALA A 35 16.15 -48.65 8.22
CA ALA A 35 17.07 -49.11 9.25
C ALA A 35 17.15 -48.17 10.47
N LEU A 36 17.01 -46.88 10.25
CA LEU A 36 17.04 -45.84 11.32
C LEU A 36 15.74 -45.86 12.17
N HIS A 37 14.60 -46.20 11.55
CA HIS A 37 13.32 -46.31 12.27
C HIS A 37 13.30 -47.54 13.22
N SER A 38 13.92 -48.63 12.82
CA SER A 38 13.99 -49.86 13.63
C SER A 38 14.92 -49.70 14.84
N ALA A 39 16.02 -48.92 14.73
CA ALA A 39 16.96 -48.73 15.85
C ALA A 39 16.39 -47.79 16.92
N TYR A 40 15.57 -46.81 16.53
CA TYR A 40 14.95 -45.89 17.48
C TYR A 40 13.81 -46.55 18.24
N TYR A 41 13.05 -47.43 17.60
CA TYR A 41 11.93 -48.14 18.23
C TYR A 41 12.43 -49.27 19.21
N ARG A 42 13.56 -49.91 18.94
CA ARG A 42 14.09 -50.93 19.85
C ARG A 42 14.69 -50.35 21.15
N ARG A 43 15.17 -49.09 21.16
CA ARG A 43 15.63 -48.48 22.41
C ARG A 43 14.50 -47.96 23.29
N THR A 44 13.32 -47.69 22.73
CA THR A 44 12.18 -47.15 23.48
C THR A 44 11.33 -48.26 24.10
N ILE A 45 11.36 -49.50 23.55
CA ILE A 45 10.54 -50.62 24.05
C ILE A 45 11.25 -51.41 25.18
N VAL A 46 12.59 -51.40 25.27
CA VAL A 46 13.28 -52.11 26.35
C VAL A 46 13.22 -51.39 27.71
N SER A 47 12.77 -50.13 27.74
CA SER A 47 12.62 -49.39 29.01
C SER A 47 11.24 -49.46 29.64
N PHE A 48 10.28 -50.22 29.07
CA PHE A 48 8.89 -50.26 29.57
C PHE A 48 8.49 -51.57 30.29
N SER A 49 9.44 -52.50 30.45
CA SER A 49 9.11 -53.83 31.01
C SER A 49 9.66 -54.12 32.43
N MET A 50 10.16 -53.14 33.18
CA MET A 50 10.52 -53.33 34.58
C MET A 50 10.33 -52.06 35.39
N ALA A 51 9.10 -51.74 35.75
CA ALA A 51 8.85 -50.77 36.82
C ALA A 51 7.50 -51.03 37.50
N GLU A 52 7.25 -52.26 37.92
CA GLU A 52 6.43 -52.46 39.11
C GLU A 52 7.36 -52.45 40.32
N ARG A 53 7.73 -51.27 40.80
CA ARG A 53 8.14 -51.05 42.19
C ARG A 53 8.11 -49.57 42.51
N GLY A 54 7.17 -49.17 43.37
CA GLY A 54 7.33 -48.07 44.28
C GLY A 54 7.08 -46.67 43.68
N PHE A 55 5.91 -46.12 43.96
CA PHE A 55 5.70 -44.70 44.02
C PHE A 55 6.75 -44.08 44.98
N LEU A 56 7.94 -43.74 44.48
CA LEU A 56 8.83 -42.85 45.18
C LEU A 56 8.24 -41.45 45.15
N PRO A 57 8.03 -40.78 46.30
CA PRO A 57 7.55 -39.43 46.32
C PRO A 57 8.58 -38.58 45.58
N MET A 58 8.19 -38.03 44.42
CA MET A 58 8.98 -37.10 43.60
C MET A 58 9.49 -35.99 44.54
N ARG A 59 10.82 -35.89 44.73
CA ARG A 59 11.43 -34.98 45.68
C ARG A 59 10.84 -33.59 45.48
N ARG A 60 10.28 -32.97 46.52
CA ARG A 60 9.64 -31.61 46.53
C ARG A 60 10.47 -30.56 45.81
N SER A 61 11.79 -30.75 45.68
CA SER A 61 12.70 -29.87 44.91
C SER A 61 12.55 -29.97 43.40
N LYS A 62 12.21 -31.15 42.82
CA LYS A 62 11.98 -31.32 41.37
C LYS A 62 10.61 -30.74 40.97
N LEU A 63 9.58 -30.94 41.79
CA LEU A 63 8.27 -30.30 41.57
C LEU A 63 8.36 -28.77 41.65
N ARG A 64 9.10 -28.21 42.63
CA ARG A 64 9.30 -26.75 42.74
C ARG A 64 10.06 -26.18 41.54
N ARG A 65 11.11 -26.87 41.02
CA ARG A 65 11.82 -26.46 39.80
C ARG A 65 10.93 -26.56 38.55
N ALA A 66 10.17 -27.63 38.37
CA ALA A 66 9.21 -27.74 37.26
C ALA A 66 8.14 -26.67 37.35
N GLY A 67 7.61 -26.37 38.52
CA GLY A 67 6.64 -25.29 38.73
C GLY A 67 7.22 -23.90 38.46
N SER A 68 8.47 -23.61 38.87
CA SER A 68 9.11 -22.34 38.58
C SER A 68 9.39 -22.15 37.08
N ILE A 69 9.81 -23.21 36.38
CA ILE A 69 9.99 -23.18 34.91
C ILE A 69 8.65 -22.93 34.21
N ALA A 70 7.60 -23.63 34.59
CA ALA A 70 6.26 -23.43 34.03
C ALA A 70 5.73 -22.00 34.28
N ALA A 71 5.94 -21.47 35.50
CA ALA A 71 5.56 -20.10 35.85
C ALA A 71 6.34 -19.05 35.03
N THR A 72 7.63 -19.30 34.76
CA THR A 72 8.45 -18.42 33.90
C THR A 72 7.92 -18.42 32.46
N TYR A 73 7.61 -19.58 31.89
CA TYR A 73 7.01 -19.66 30.55
C TYR A 73 5.65 -18.96 30.47
N LEU A 74 4.80 -19.14 31.48
CA LEU A 74 3.51 -18.44 31.55
C LEU A 74 3.68 -16.94 31.65
N LEU A 75 4.65 -16.47 32.45
CA LEU A 75 4.94 -15.03 32.56
C LEU A 75 5.44 -14.47 31.22
N VAL A 76 6.38 -15.15 30.57
CA VAL A 76 6.89 -14.72 29.24
C VAL A 76 5.76 -14.70 28.21
N ALA A 77 4.91 -15.71 28.17
CA ALA A 77 3.75 -15.76 27.29
C ALA A 77 2.76 -14.61 27.58
N ALA A 78 2.47 -14.34 28.85
CA ALA A 78 1.62 -13.21 29.24
C ALA A 78 2.20 -11.84 28.82
N LEU A 79 3.51 -11.63 29.03
CA LEU A 79 4.19 -10.42 28.59
C LEU A 79 4.19 -10.28 27.06
N ALA A 80 4.37 -11.39 26.32
CA ALA A 80 4.30 -11.39 24.87
C ALA A 80 2.89 -11.02 24.37
N VAL A 81 1.85 -11.56 25.00
CA VAL A 81 0.43 -11.23 24.68
C VAL A 81 0.14 -9.75 25.01
N LEU A 82 0.59 -9.24 26.15
CA LEU A 82 0.41 -7.83 26.50
C LEU A 82 1.16 -6.91 25.54
N GLY A 83 2.39 -7.26 25.15
CA GLY A 83 3.18 -6.52 24.19
C GLY A 83 2.52 -6.52 22.80
N TRP A 84 2.02 -7.66 22.36
CA TRP A 84 1.26 -7.77 21.11
C TRP A 84 -0.03 -6.92 21.18
N LEU A 85 -0.77 -7.01 22.27
CA LEU A 85 -2.00 -6.24 22.45
C LEU A 85 -1.71 -4.74 22.47
N TRP A 86 -0.67 -4.31 23.19
CA TRP A 86 -0.25 -2.91 23.26
C TRP A 86 0.09 -2.35 21.86
N HIS A 87 0.76 -3.16 21.03
CA HIS A 87 1.10 -2.78 19.66
C HIS A 87 -0.10 -2.77 18.72
N SER A 88 -1.05 -3.70 18.91
CA SER A 88 -2.23 -3.85 18.07
C SER A 88 -3.35 -2.82 18.38
N LEU A 89 -3.35 -2.24 19.58
CA LEU A 89 -4.34 -1.24 19.94
C LEU A 89 -4.02 0.12 19.30
N PRO A 90 -5.02 0.86 18.76
CA PRO A 90 -4.82 2.18 18.17
C PRO A 90 -4.27 3.18 19.20
N ALA A 91 -3.56 4.20 18.74
CA ALA A 91 -3.08 5.30 19.58
C ALA A 91 -4.16 6.38 19.76
N GLU A 92 -5.01 6.54 18.75
CA GLU A 92 -6.14 7.48 18.73
C GLU A 92 -7.43 6.72 18.43
N ILE A 93 -8.52 7.13 19.05
CA ILE A 93 -9.86 6.56 18.88
C ILE A 93 -10.81 7.72 18.62
N LEU A 94 -11.63 7.62 17.58
CA LEU A 94 -12.65 8.60 17.25
C LEU A 94 -13.99 8.17 17.83
N LEU A 95 -14.73 9.12 18.38
CA LEU A 95 -16.04 8.90 19.00
C LEU A 95 -17.00 9.99 18.56
N GLU A 96 -18.27 9.66 18.45
CA GLU A 96 -19.32 10.66 18.32
C GLU A 96 -19.67 11.28 19.70
N PRO A 97 -20.20 12.51 19.73
CA PRO A 97 -20.74 13.07 20.94
C PRO A 97 -21.77 12.13 21.59
N GLY A 98 -21.55 11.79 22.87
CA GLY A 98 -22.41 10.86 23.61
C GLY A 98 -22.14 9.38 23.38
N GLN A 99 -21.26 8.99 22.46
CA GLN A 99 -20.89 7.60 22.20
C GLN A 99 -19.99 7.05 23.33
N THR A 100 -20.24 5.81 23.75
CA THR A 100 -19.36 5.10 24.68
C THR A 100 -18.17 4.50 23.92
N LEU A 101 -16.98 4.59 24.54
CA LEU A 101 -15.77 4.02 23.97
C LEU A 101 -15.86 2.48 23.93
N THR A 102 -15.99 1.93 22.74
CA THR A 102 -16.01 0.49 22.47
C THR A 102 -15.02 0.14 21.36
N LEU A 103 -14.42 -1.04 21.47
CA LEU A 103 -13.49 -1.57 20.50
C LEU A 103 -14.01 -2.94 20.01
N PRO A 104 -14.83 -3.00 18.94
CA PRO A 104 -15.46 -4.24 18.50
C PRO A 104 -14.48 -5.38 18.22
N ARG A 105 -13.28 -5.08 17.71
CA ARG A 105 -12.20 -6.06 17.45
C ARG A 105 -11.51 -6.57 18.71
N PHE A 106 -11.65 -5.84 19.83
CA PHE A 106 -11.02 -6.15 21.11
C PHE A 106 -12.07 -6.07 22.23
N ALA A 107 -13.14 -6.86 22.10
CA ALA A 107 -14.29 -6.83 23.01
C ALA A 107 -13.93 -7.05 24.49
N TYR A 108 -12.79 -7.67 24.78
CA TYR A 108 -12.25 -7.86 26.14
C TYR A 108 -11.45 -6.65 26.64
N VAL A 109 -11.22 -5.62 25.79
CA VAL A 109 -10.56 -4.36 26.16
C VAL A 109 -11.62 -3.30 26.39
N GLN A 110 -11.59 -2.68 27.54
CA GLN A 110 -12.57 -1.68 28.01
C GLN A 110 -11.82 -0.49 28.65
N PRO A 111 -12.43 0.69 28.74
CA PRO A 111 -11.89 1.77 29.54
C PRO A 111 -11.69 1.33 30.99
N LEU A 112 -10.57 1.74 31.60
CA LEU A 112 -10.27 1.44 33.00
C LEU A 112 -11.35 2.07 33.90
N ARG A 113 -11.94 1.25 34.74
CA ARG A 113 -12.91 1.71 35.75
C ARG A 113 -12.17 2.34 36.93
N THR A 114 -12.18 3.65 37.05
CA THR A 114 -11.67 4.36 38.23
C THR A 114 -12.82 4.61 39.18
N ALA A 115 -12.66 4.20 40.44
CA ALA A 115 -13.64 4.49 41.50
C ALA A 115 -13.75 6.00 41.65
N GLY A 116 -14.91 6.59 41.36
CA GLY A 116 -15.19 8.03 41.48
C GLY A 116 -15.28 8.79 40.14
N SER A 117 -14.95 8.22 39.03
CA SER A 117 -15.17 8.84 37.70
C SER A 117 -16.63 8.63 37.30
N ARG A 118 -17.46 9.65 37.50
CA ARG A 118 -18.76 9.74 36.85
C ARG A 118 -18.51 9.73 35.34
N ASN A 119 -18.74 8.57 34.70
CA ASN A 119 -18.87 8.38 33.27
C ASN A 119 -17.89 9.20 32.38
N ALA A 120 -16.59 8.84 32.37
CA ALA A 120 -15.69 9.23 31.28
C ALA A 120 -16.12 8.62 29.92
N ALA A 121 -17.31 8.03 29.86
CA ALA A 121 -17.85 7.31 28.72
C ALA A 121 -18.77 8.14 27.81
N SER A 122 -19.18 9.35 28.23
CA SER A 122 -20.05 10.21 27.42
C SER A 122 -19.65 11.68 27.55
N THR A 123 -18.70 12.13 26.75
CA THR A 123 -18.46 13.57 26.57
C THR A 123 -19.49 14.10 25.58
N GLN A 124 -20.36 14.98 26.08
CA GLN A 124 -21.39 15.63 25.26
C GLN A 124 -20.85 16.73 24.32
N ALA A 125 -19.60 17.11 24.47
CA ALA A 125 -18.98 18.18 23.67
C ALA A 125 -17.81 17.68 22.83
N ALA A 126 -17.60 18.29 21.67
CA ALA A 126 -16.41 18.06 20.84
C ALA A 126 -15.14 18.38 21.65
N GLY A 127 -14.11 17.55 21.50
CA GLY A 127 -12.86 17.72 22.22
C GLY A 127 -12.00 16.46 22.23
N SER A 128 -10.95 16.47 23.04
CA SER A 128 -10.08 15.31 23.20
C SER A 128 -9.83 15.02 24.67
N TYR A 129 -9.77 13.74 25.03
CA TYR A 129 -9.40 13.29 26.36
C TYR A 129 -8.52 12.04 26.29
N GLN A 130 -7.81 11.75 27.37
CA GLN A 130 -7.04 10.50 27.48
C GLN A 130 -7.90 9.43 28.14
N ALA A 131 -7.91 8.24 27.54
CA ALA A 131 -8.57 7.06 28.08
C ALA A 131 -7.55 5.94 28.26
N THR A 132 -7.48 5.36 29.46
CA THR A 132 -6.67 4.16 29.68
C THR A 132 -7.50 2.92 29.36
N LEU A 133 -7.03 2.15 28.39
CA LEU A 133 -7.62 0.86 28.02
C LEU A 133 -7.11 -0.23 28.97
N SER A 134 -7.99 -1.14 29.35
CA SER A 134 -7.71 -2.22 30.29
C SER A 134 -8.35 -3.53 29.87
N ILE A 135 -7.75 -4.65 30.25
CA ILE A 135 -8.36 -5.98 30.13
C ILE A 135 -9.32 -6.17 31.31
N GLY A 136 -10.58 -6.53 31.01
CA GLY A 136 -11.61 -6.79 32.01
C GLY A 136 -11.94 -5.59 32.91
N GLY A 137 -11.53 -4.37 32.56
CA GLY A 137 -11.80 -3.14 33.31
C GLY A 137 -10.86 -2.88 34.50
N TRP A 138 -9.83 -3.71 34.72
CA TRP A 138 -8.92 -3.58 35.88
C TRP A 138 -7.42 -3.64 35.54
N LEU A 139 -6.98 -4.40 34.51
CA LEU A 139 -5.58 -4.50 34.14
C LEU A 139 -5.27 -3.47 33.04
N PRO A 140 -4.57 -2.36 33.35
CA PRO A 140 -4.27 -1.34 32.34
C PRO A 140 -3.28 -1.87 31.30
N VAL A 141 -3.55 -1.56 30.02
CA VAL A 141 -2.72 -1.98 28.88
C VAL A 141 -2.12 -0.79 28.15
N LYS A 142 -2.95 0.18 27.76
CA LYS A 142 -2.52 1.32 26.94
C LYS A 142 -3.35 2.56 27.22
N THR A 143 -2.71 3.72 27.30
CA THR A 143 -3.41 5.00 27.28
C THR A 143 -3.51 5.49 25.84
N VAL A 144 -4.71 5.84 25.41
CA VAL A 144 -5.05 6.29 24.07
C VAL A 144 -5.68 7.69 24.14
N ARG A 145 -5.57 8.42 23.04
CA ARG A 145 -6.25 9.70 22.87
C ARG A 145 -7.62 9.45 22.26
N ALA A 146 -8.67 9.78 22.96
CA ALA A 146 -10.03 9.77 22.44
C ALA A 146 -10.37 11.18 21.89
N LEU A 147 -10.76 11.25 20.63
CA LEU A 147 -11.20 12.46 19.96
C LEU A 147 -12.72 12.36 19.75
N VAL A 148 -13.44 13.37 20.23
CA VAL A 148 -14.90 13.44 20.05
C VAL A 148 -15.20 14.41 18.92
N GLU A 149 -15.72 13.90 17.81
CA GLU A 149 -16.07 14.69 16.62
C GLU A 149 -17.33 14.15 15.96
N THR A 150 -18.01 15.01 15.21
CA THR A 150 -19.15 14.60 14.39
C THR A 150 -18.68 13.65 13.31
N ARG A 151 -19.43 12.58 13.09
CA ARG A 151 -19.13 11.60 12.05
C ARG A 151 -19.13 12.26 10.66
N PRO A 152 -18.08 12.09 9.88
CA PRO A 152 -18.05 12.62 8.52
C PRO A 152 -19.11 11.94 7.63
N VAL A 153 -19.80 12.73 6.83
CA VAL A 153 -20.69 12.28 5.77
C VAL A 153 -20.07 12.67 4.44
N VAL A 154 -20.01 11.77 3.49
CA VAL A 154 -19.40 11.98 2.18
C VAL A 154 -20.27 11.39 1.08
N THR A 155 -20.18 11.92 -0.14
CA THR A 155 -20.78 11.31 -1.32
C THR A 155 -19.93 10.14 -1.78
N VAL A 156 -20.44 8.92 -1.65
CA VAL A 156 -19.76 7.70 -2.05
C VAL A 156 -19.96 7.47 -3.55
N CYS A 157 -18.86 7.18 -4.28
CA CYS A 157 -18.88 7.14 -5.73
C CYS A 157 -18.77 5.70 -6.28
N GLY A 158 -17.58 5.18 -6.51
CA GLY A 158 -17.36 3.91 -7.22
C GLY A 158 -17.28 4.07 -8.75
N THR A 159 -17.40 5.31 -9.26
CA THR A 159 -17.34 5.64 -10.68
C THR A 159 -15.91 5.65 -11.19
N PRO A 160 -15.65 5.23 -12.45
CA PRO A 160 -14.33 5.33 -13.03
C PRO A 160 -13.99 6.78 -13.35
N PHE A 161 -12.73 7.12 -13.23
CA PHE A 161 -12.19 8.39 -13.72
C PHE A 161 -10.85 8.19 -14.42
N GLY A 162 -10.61 9.01 -15.44
CA GLY A 162 -9.30 9.10 -16.08
C GLY A 162 -8.40 10.02 -15.29
N VAL A 163 -7.15 9.64 -15.18
CA VAL A 163 -6.07 10.43 -14.58
C VAL A 163 -5.15 10.91 -15.67
N LYS A 164 -4.81 12.20 -15.64
CA LYS A 164 -3.70 12.78 -16.39
C LYS A 164 -2.77 13.46 -15.40
N MET A 165 -1.54 12.99 -15.33
CA MET A 165 -0.52 13.57 -14.45
C MET A 165 0.68 14.02 -15.26
N PHE A 166 1.21 15.18 -14.89
CA PHE A 166 2.44 15.73 -15.42
C PHE A 166 3.50 15.75 -14.32
N SER A 167 4.67 15.20 -14.61
CA SER A 167 5.74 15.07 -13.63
C SER A 167 6.56 16.36 -13.49
N GLU A 168 7.20 16.53 -12.34
CA GLU A 168 8.26 17.50 -12.17
C GLU A 168 9.52 17.02 -12.89
N GLY A 169 9.76 17.51 -14.10
CA GLY A 169 10.87 17.11 -14.95
C GLY A 169 10.60 15.83 -15.75
N ALA A 170 11.46 15.54 -16.71
CA ALA A 170 11.37 14.41 -17.62
C ALA A 170 11.98 13.15 -16.99
N LEU A 171 11.16 12.10 -16.76
CA LEU A 171 11.58 10.83 -16.18
C LEU A 171 12.26 9.96 -17.23
N ILE A 172 13.47 9.46 -16.96
CA ILE A 172 14.16 8.51 -17.83
C ILE A 172 13.53 7.12 -17.66
N VAL A 173 12.86 6.65 -18.70
CA VAL A 173 12.15 5.37 -18.75
C VAL A 173 12.87 4.31 -19.58
N GLY A 174 13.95 4.66 -20.26
CA GLY A 174 14.72 3.73 -21.08
C GLY A 174 15.94 4.36 -21.73
N PHE A 175 16.74 3.50 -22.35
CA PHE A 175 17.93 3.89 -23.13
C PHE A 175 17.95 3.14 -24.45
N SER A 176 18.41 3.81 -25.50
CA SER A 176 18.76 3.21 -26.78
C SER A 176 20.11 3.74 -27.28
N ASP A 177 20.93 2.88 -27.84
CA ASP A 177 22.16 3.29 -28.46
C ASP A 177 21.85 3.99 -29.80
N LEU A 178 22.56 5.06 -30.12
CA LEU A 178 22.36 5.92 -31.28
C LEU A 178 23.38 5.60 -32.35
N ASN A 179 22.97 5.65 -33.62
CA ASN A 179 23.87 5.50 -34.76
C ASN A 179 24.53 6.85 -35.09
N THR A 180 25.81 6.96 -34.88
CA THR A 180 26.58 8.17 -35.19
C THR A 180 27.54 7.91 -36.36
N PRO A 181 28.09 8.97 -36.99
CA PRO A 181 29.12 8.78 -38.05
C PRO A 181 30.35 7.99 -37.56
N ASP A 182 30.65 8.00 -36.27
CA ASP A 182 31.81 7.35 -35.66
C ASP A 182 31.47 5.98 -35.02
N GLY A 183 30.26 5.46 -35.22
CA GLY A 183 29.78 4.20 -34.63
C GLY A 183 28.59 4.38 -33.72
N THR A 184 28.38 3.43 -32.80
CA THR A 184 27.27 3.51 -31.84
C THR A 184 27.66 4.22 -30.55
N ALA A 185 26.78 5.10 -30.03
CA ALA A 185 27.03 5.85 -28.79
C ALA A 185 25.78 5.99 -27.94
N ASN A 186 25.97 6.11 -26.63
CA ASN A 186 24.90 6.50 -25.70
C ASN A 186 25.41 7.57 -24.72
N PRO A 187 25.21 8.84 -25.04
CA PRO A 187 25.66 9.97 -24.22
C PRO A 187 25.08 9.98 -22.79
N ALA A 188 23.80 9.62 -22.64
CA ALA A 188 23.15 9.63 -21.34
C ALA A 188 23.76 8.56 -20.41
N LYS A 189 23.98 7.34 -20.88
CA LYS A 189 24.68 6.29 -20.11
C LYS A 189 26.11 6.71 -19.78
N LYS A 190 26.83 7.33 -20.74
CA LYS A 190 28.20 7.82 -20.54
C LYS A 190 28.26 8.93 -19.48
N ALA A 191 27.23 9.77 -19.42
CA ALA A 191 27.06 10.81 -18.38
C ALA A 191 26.67 10.27 -17.00
N GLY A 192 26.41 8.95 -16.86
CA GLY A 192 26.05 8.29 -15.60
C GLY A 192 24.57 8.42 -15.23
N LEU A 193 23.72 8.83 -16.17
CA LEU A 193 22.28 8.84 -16.00
C LEU A 193 21.73 7.38 -15.95
N ARG A 194 20.65 7.18 -15.22
CA ARG A 194 20.06 5.87 -14.96
C ARG A 194 18.55 5.89 -15.18
N LEU A 195 17.97 4.72 -15.32
CA LEU A 195 16.54 4.52 -15.30
C LEU A 195 15.97 5.05 -13.95
N GLY A 196 14.86 5.79 -14.01
CA GLY A 196 14.26 6.43 -12.84
C GLY A 196 14.82 7.80 -12.49
N ASP A 197 15.91 8.28 -13.11
CA ASP A 197 16.36 9.64 -12.95
C ASP A 197 15.35 10.62 -13.57
N ARG A 198 15.03 11.71 -12.86
CA ARG A 198 14.21 12.79 -13.38
C ARG A 198 15.09 13.96 -13.78
N VAL A 199 15.18 14.24 -15.06
CA VAL A 199 15.91 15.42 -15.58
C VAL A 199 15.03 16.64 -15.36
N VAL A 200 15.48 17.58 -14.53
CA VAL A 200 14.71 18.78 -14.16
C VAL A 200 15.22 20.04 -14.84
N ARG A 201 16.47 20.03 -15.31
CA ARG A 201 17.06 21.17 -16.03
C ARG A 201 18.25 20.74 -16.89
N MET A 202 18.34 21.33 -18.07
CA MET A 202 19.49 21.23 -18.99
C MET A 202 19.98 22.66 -19.27
N ASP A 203 21.21 22.98 -18.85
CA ASP A 203 21.72 24.36 -18.74
C ASP A 203 20.71 25.29 -18.06
N ASP A 204 20.20 26.32 -18.74
CA ASP A 204 19.19 27.25 -18.21
C ASP A 204 17.74 26.81 -18.51
N THR A 205 17.53 25.72 -19.26
CA THR A 205 16.22 25.28 -19.69
C THR A 205 15.63 24.30 -18.66
N LEU A 206 14.43 24.59 -18.13
CA LEU A 206 13.63 23.64 -17.33
C LEU A 206 13.10 22.54 -18.24
N THR A 207 13.35 21.29 -17.90
CA THR A 207 12.96 20.12 -18.71
C THR A 207 11.65 19.49 -18.18
N GLU A 208 10.59 20.30 -18.15
CA GLU A 208 9.26 19.88 -17.69
C GLU A 208 8.48 19.07 -18.72
N THR A 209 8.91 19.10 -19.98
CA THR A 209 8.28 18.36 -21.09
C THR A 209 9.34 17.61 -21.90
N ASN A 210 8.90 16.60 -22.64
CA ASN A 210 9.74 15.87 -23.60
C ASN A 210 10.31 16.81 -24.66
N ASP A 211 9.50 17.77 -25.13
CA ASP A 211 9.90 18.78 -26.12
C ASP A 211 11.00 19.67 -25.55
N ALA A 212 10.92 20.10 -24.30
CA ALA A 212 11.96 20.92 -23.69
C ALA A 212 13.32 20.19 -23.59
N VAL A 213 13.29 18.86 -23.35
CA VAL A 213 14.51 18.04 -23.40
C VAL A 213 15.08 17.98 -24.82
N HIS A 214 14.21 17.78 -25.80
CA HIS A 214 14.60 17.74 -27.22
C HIS A 214 15.21 19.09 -27.64
N ASP A 215 14.54 20.20 -27.38
CA ASP A 215 14.99 21.55 -27.75
C ASP A 215 16.33 21.93 -27.09
N ALA A 216 16.54 21.52 -25.85
CA ALA A 216 17.81 21.73 -25.15
C ALA A 216 18.96 20.95 -25.82
N LEU A 217 18.72 19.70 -26.27
CA LEU A 217 19.73 18.90 -27.00
C LEU A 217 20.03 19.46 -28.40
N GLU A 218 18.99 19.91 -29.11
CA GLU A 218 19.16 20.56 -30.43
C GLU A 218 19.89 21.89 -30.31
N THR A 219 19.56 22.70 -29.30
CA THR A 219 20.25 24.00 -29.04
C THR A 219 21.72 23.78 -28.73
N ALA A 220 22.06 22.72 -28.00
CA ALA A 220 23.43 22.38 -27.65
C ALA A 220 24.28 21.98 -28.89
N ALA A 221 23.64 21.39 -29.91
CA ALA A 221 24.27 21.07 -31.21
C ALA A 221 25.62 20.34 -31.07
N GLY A 222 25.74 19.39 -30.13
CA GLY A 222 26.98 18.67 -29.86
C GLY A 222 27.88 19.30 -28.78
N ALA A 223 27.56 20.48 -28.27
CA ALA A 223 28.27 21.06 -27.12
C ALA A 223 27.87 20.34 -25.81
N PRO A 224 28.76 20.28 -24.80
CA PRO A 224 28.42 19.71 -23.49
C PRO A 224 27.36 20.54 -22.77
N VAL A 225 26.29 19.88 -22.31
CA VAL A 225 25.17 20.46 -21.55
C VAL A 225 25.29 20.03 -20.09
N GLN A 226 25.07 20.95 -19.16
CA GLN A 226 24.95 20.63 -17.75
C GLN A 226 23.54 20.09 -17.47
N VAL A 227 23.44 18.85 -17.01
CA VAL A 227 22.18 18.20 -16.67
C VAL A 227 22.02 18.16 -15.16
N VAL A 228 20.93 18.74 -14.66
CA VAL A 228 20.49 18.62 -13.27
C VAL A 228 19.37 17.59 -13.24
N TYR A 229 19.52 16.60 -12.36
CA TYR A 229 18.54 15.52 -12.24
C TYR A 229 18.32 15.11 -10.79
N ILE A 230 17.18 14.49 -10.50
CA ILE A 230 16.81 13.96 -9.20
C ILE A 230 16.86 12.44 -9.24
N ARG A 231 17.55 11.82 -8.29
CA ARG A 231 17.65 10.38 -8.07
C ARG A 231 17.37 10.07 -6.61
N ASN A 232 16.40 9.21 -6.31
CA ASN A 232 16.00 8.85 -4.94
C ASN A 232 15.66 10.05 -4.05
N GLY A 233 15.11 11.13 -4.64
CA GLY A 233 14.77 12.36 -3.92
C GLY A 233 15.92 13.34 -3.72
N GLU A 234 17.16 13.01 -4.10
CA GLU A 234 18.33 13.88 -4.01
C GLU A 234 18.71 14.45 -5.37
N GLN A 235 19.16 15.71 -5.39
CA GLN A 235 19.55 16.41 -6.60
C GLN A 235 21.03 16.19 -6.92
N PHE A 236 21.31 15.86 -8.19
CA PHE A 236 22.64 15.62 -8.74
C PHE A 236 22.86 16.46 -10.00
N GLN A 237 24.12 16.55 -10.42
CA GLN A 237 24.51 17.22 -11.65
C GLN A 237 25.52 16.36 -12.42
N THR A 238 25.43 16.41 -13.75
CA THR A 238 26.40 15.78 -14.64
C THR A 238 26.55 16.61 -15.92
N ARG A 239 27.58 16.31 -16.72
CA ARG A 239 27.74 16.86 -18.07
C ARG A 239 27.41 15.79 -19.09
N LEU A 240 26.57 16.14 -20.06
CA LEU A 240 26.16 15.29 -21.17
C LEU A 240 26.52 16.01 -22.47
N THR A 241 27.17 15.29 -23.40
CA THR A 241 27.44 15.80 -24.73
C THR A 241 26.54 15.08 -25.70
N PRO A 242 25.51 15.73 -26.29
CA PRO A 242 24.64 15.07 -27.27
C PRO A 242 25.42 14.70 -28.52
N VAL A 243 24.94 13.69 -29.24
CA VAL A 243 25.54 13.24 -30.51
C VAL A 243 24.51 13.33 -31.63
N TRP A 244 24.99 13.52 -32.86
CA TRP A 244 24.14 13.48 -34.03
C TRP A 244 23.71 12.04 -34.32
N ASP A 245 22.40 11.78 -34.21
CA ASP A 245 21.84 10.48 -34.62
C ASP A 245 21.59 10.49 -36.11
N SER A 246 22.42 9.76 -36.86
CA SER A 246 22.34 9.66 -38.32
C SER A 246 21.05 9.03 -38.83
N THR A 247 20.37 8.24 -37.98
CA THR A 247 19.07 7.62 -38.29
C THR A 247 17.91 8.61 -38.19
N ALA A 248 17.91 9.44 -37.12
CA ALA A 248 16.86 10.39 -36.85
C ALA A 248 17.12 11.78 -37.44
N GLY A 249 18.37 12.09 -37.80
CA GLY A 249 18.77 13.38 -38.33
C GLY A 249 18.65 14.52 -37.32
N GLN A 250 18.99 14.24 -36.04
CA GLN A 250 18.87 15.21 -34.94
C GLN A 250 19.86 14.92 -33.80
N TRP A 251 20.10 15.92 -32.95
CA TRP A 251 20.94 15.77 -31.75
C TRP A 251 20.22 15.02 -30.66
N ARG A 252 20.80 13.95 -30.13
CA ARG A 252 20.19 13.08 -29.14
C ARG A 252 21.15 12.70 -28.03
N ALA A 253 20.56 12.24 -26.91
CA ALA A 253 21.28 11.73 -25.75
C ALA A 253 21.21 10.20 -25.59
N GLY A 254 20.37 9.51 -26.34
CA GLY A 254 20.18 8.05 -26.24
C GLY A 254 19.37 7.61 -25.02
N MET A 255 18.49 8.48 -24.53
CA MET A 255 17.53 8.20 -23.45
C MET A 255 16.10 8.39 -23.94
N TRP A 256 15.19 7.58 -23.40
CA TRP A 256 13.75 7.77 -23.51
C TRP A 256 13.25 8.46 -22.29
N VAL A 257 12.52 9.54 -22.48
CA VAL A 257 11.96 10.34 -21.38
C VAL A 257 10.45 10.40 -21.44
N ARG A 258 9.81 10.54 -20.27
CA ARG A 258 8.37 10.66 -20.10
C ARG A 258 8.08 11.83 -19.15
N ASP A 259 7.21 12.72 -19.57
CA ASP A 259 6.79 13.92 -18.82
C ASP A 259 5.38 13.80 -18.25
N SER A 260 4.63 12.78 -18.66
CA SER A 260 3.23 12.61 -18.31
C SER A 260 2.85 11.13 -18.16
N SER A 261 1.86 10.88 -17.35
CA SER A 261 1.26 9.56 -17.14
C SER A 261 -0.25 9.68 -17.22
N ALA A 262 -0.88 8.71 -17.89
CA ALA A 262 -2.32 8.58 -17.95
C ALA A 262 -2.75 7.21 -17.46
N GLY A 263 -3.91 7.14 -16.80
CA GLY A 263 -4.41 5.88 -16.26
C GLY A 263 -5.89 5.97 -15.95
N VAL A 264 -6.43 4.85 -15.47
CA VAL A 264 -7.82 4.73 -15.02
C VAL A 264 -7.83 4.30 -13.56
N GLY A 265 -8.72 4.92 -12.79
CA GLY A 265 -8.96 4.57 -11.40
C GLY A 265 -10.42 4.70 -11.03
N THR A 266 -10.73 4.38 -9.78
CA THR A 266 -12.07 4.50 -9.22
C THR A 266 -12.11 5.61 -8.17
N MET A 267 -13.11 6.49 -8.28
CA MET A 267 -13.41 7.53 -7.30
C MET A 267 -13.99 6.89 -6.05
N THR A 268 -13.38 7.12 -4.91
CA THR A 268 -13.84 6.54 -3.64
C THR A 268 -14.99 7.37 -3.07
N PHE A 269 -14.72 8.65 -2.84
CA PHE A 269 -15.72 9.59 -2.31
C PHE A 269 -15.37 11.03 -2.68
N VAL A 270 -16.37 11.87 -2.56
CA VAL A 270 -16.26 13.34 -2.61
C VAL A 270 -16.82 13.92 -1.32
N ASP A 271 -16.05 14.77 -0.66
CA ASP A 271 -16.53 15.65 0.41
C ASP A 271 -17.02 16.94 -0.27
N ASN A 272 -18.33 17.01 -0.54
CA ASN A 272 -18.92 18.15 -1.24
C ASN A 272 -18.83 19.45 -0.44
N ALA A 273 -18.82 19.36 0.90
CA ALA A 273 -18.71 20.55 1.74
C ALA A 273 -17.32 21.18 1.64
N ALA A 274 -16.28 20.35 1.51
CA ALA A 274 -14.90 20.77 1.34
C ALA A 274 -14.49 20.96 -0.14
N GLY A 275 -15.28 20.47 -1.08
CA GLY A 275 -14.95 20.50 -2.51
C GLY A 275 -13.74 19.64 -2.87
N VAL A 276 -13.49 18.57 -2.12
CA VAL A 276 -12.33 17.67 -2.31
C VAL A 276 -12.76 16.25 -2.63
N PHE A 277 -11.90 15.53 -3.36
CA PHE A 277 -12.11 14.12 -3.68
C PHE A 277 -10.96 13.23 -3.18
N ALA A 278 -11.26 11.94 -3.06
CA ALA A 278 -10.32 10.87 -2.80
C ALA A 278 -10.52 9.71 -3.77
N GLY A 279 -9.42 9.16 -4.29
CA GLY A 279 -9.45 8.01 -5.20
C GLY A 279 -8.20 7.14 -5.10
N LEU A 280 -8.23 5.99 -5.76
CA LEU A 280 -7.17 4.98 -5.92
C LEU A 280 -6.74 4.26 -4.63
N GLY A 281 -6.57 4.93 -3.50
CA GLY A 281 -6.06 4.33 -2.26
C GLY A 281 -4.58 3.94 -2.29
N HIS A 282 -3.85 4.28 -3.35
CA HIS A 282 -2.41 4.10 -3.53
C HIS A 282 -1.86 5.18 -4.48
N PRO A 283 -0.53 5.38 -4.56
CA PRO A 283 0.05 6.36 -5.48
C PRO A 283 -0.10 5.93 -6.94
N ILE A 284 -0.11 6.92 -7.82
CA ILE A 284 0.16 6.69 -9.24
C ILE A 284 1.68 6.56 -9.39
N SER A 285 2.09 5.43 -9.93
CA SER A 285 3.49 5.11 -10.21
C SER A 285 3.70 4.95 -11.71
N ASP A 286 4.90 5.24 -12.16
CA ASP A 286 5.32 4.96 -13.53
C ASP A 286 5.43 3.45 -13.77
N SER A 287 4.89 2.96 -14.88
CA SER A 287 4.81 1.53 -15.20
C SER A 287 6.16 0.87 -15.47
N ASP A 288 7.14 1.63 -15.93
CA ASP A 288 8.44 1.11 -16.36
C ASP A 288 9.45 1.12 -15.22
N THR A 289 9.36 2.11 -14.33
CA THR A 289 10.28 2.27 -13.20
C THR A 289 9.70 1.79 -11.88
N GLY A 290 8.36 1.74 -11.75
CA GLY A 290 7.65 1.45 -10.50
C GLY A 290 7.72 2.60 -9.48
N GLU A 291 8.38 3.71 -9.80
CA GLU A 291 8.49 4.86 -8.91
C GLU A 291 7.21 5.69 -8.89
N SER A 292 6.89 6.26 -7.73
CA SER A 292 5.75 7.19 -7.61
C SER A 292 6.00 8.44 -8.46
N VAL A 293 5.02 8.80 -9.30
CA VAL A 293 5.10 10.02 -10.12
C VAL A 293 5.11 11.24 -9.23
N ALA A 294 6.19 12.03 -9.31
CA ALA A 294 6.28 13.32 -8.62
C ALA A 294 5.37 14.32 -9.33
N LEU A 295 4.36 14.77 -8.62
CA LEU A 295 3.27 15.57 -9.14
C LEU A 295 3.69 17.02 -9.35
N ARG A 296 3.78 17.51 -10.60
CA ARG A 296 3.80 18.93 -10.95
C ARG A 296 2.37 19.46 -11.06
N SER A 297 1.56 18.79 -11.84
CA SER A 297 0.14 19.06 -11.99
C SER A 297 -0.60 17.79 -12.40
N GLY A 298 -1.90 17.74 -12.16
CA GLY A 298 -2.70 16.60 -12.60
C GLY A 298 -4.18 16.96 -12.67
N GLU A 299 -4.90 16.20 -13.48
CA GLU A 299 -6.32 16.39 -13.71
C GLU A 299 -7.03 15.04 -13.65
N ILE A 300 -8.27 15.06 -13.17
CA ILE A 300 -9.22 13.97 -13.32
C ILE A 300 -10.20 14.33 -14.45
N VAL A 301 -10.48 13.35 -15.32
CA VAL A 301 -11.35 13.51 -16.49
C VAL A 301 -12.42 12.42 -16.52
N PRO A 302 -13.57 12.66 -17.20
CA PRO A 302 -14.59 11.64 -17.38
C PRO A 302 -14.03 10.42 -18.10
N CYS A 303 -14.35 9.23 -17.60
CA CYS A 303 -13.88 7.96 -18.14
C CYS A 303 -15.01 6.93 -18.16
N GLN A 304 -15.06 6.12 -19.21
CA GLN A 304 -15.95 4.97 -19.36
C GLN A 304 -15.12 3.70 -19.43
N ILE A 305 -15.55 2.66 -18.76
CA ILE A 305 -14.96 1.32 -18.91
C ILE A 305 -15.54 0.67 -20.17
N VAL A 306 -14.66 0.29 -21.09
CA VAL A 306 -15.02 -0.30 -22.39
C VAL A 306 -14.64 -1.78 -22.49
N GLY A 307 -14.03 -2.32 -21.46
CA GLY A 307 -13.64 -3.74 -21.39
C GLY A 307 -12.80 -4.06 -20.17
N CYS A 308 -12.57 -5.35 -19.98
CA CYS A 308 -11.76 -5.89 -18.91
C CYS A 308 -10.87 -7.02 -19.43
N THR A 309 -9.61 -7.02 -19.02
CA THR A 309 -8.75 -8.21 -19.09
C THR A 309 -8.83 -8.90 -17.75
N SER A 310 -9.30 -10.16 -17.72
CA SER A 310 -9.47 -10.89 -16.47
C SER A 310 -8.13 -11.18 -15.80
N GLY A 311 -8.10 -11.08 -14.46
CA GLY A 311 -6.95 -11.44 -13.65
C GLY A 311 -6.80 -12.96 -13.53
N THR A 312 -5.57 -13.42 -13.58
CA THR A 312 -5.19 -14.81 -13.32
C THR A 312 -4.02 -14.85 -12.34
N VAL A 313 -3.76 -16.02 -11.76
CA VAL A 313 -2.62 -16.19 -10.85
C VAL A 313 -1.32 -15.79 -11.53
N GLY A 314 -0.57 -14.87 -10.96
CA GLY A 314 0.68 -14.34 -11.49
C GLY A 314 0.52 -13.23 -12.53
N SER A 315 -0.70 -12.94 -13.00
CA SER A 315 -0.99 -11.88 -13.97
C SER A 315 -2.24 -11.11 -13.55
N PRO A 316 -2.08 -9.95 -12.92
CA PRO A 316 -3.23 -9.11 -12.58
C PRO A 316 -3.90 -8.64 -13.87
N GLY A 317 -5.25 -8.68 -13.88
CA GLY A 317 -6.04 -8.13 -14.98
C GLY A 317 -6.14 -6.61 -14.89
N GLU A 318 -6.84 -6.00 -15.87
CA GLU A 318 -7.06 -4.55 -15.91
C GLU A 318 -8.41 -4.17 -16.52
N LEU A 319 -8.96 -3.06 -16.05
CA LEU A 319 -10.09 -2.38 -16.68
C LEU A 319 -9.56 -1.48 -17.79
N LYS A 320 -10.13 -1.60 -18.99
CA LYS A 320 -9.80 -0.75 -20.13
C LYS A 320 -10.74 0.44 -20.15
N GLY A 321 -10.21 1.63 -19.92
CA GLY A 321 -10.97 2.86 -19.93
C GLY A 321 -10.77 3.68 -21.18
N ARG A 322 -11.81 4.44 -21.54
CA ARG A 322 -11.77 5.47 -22.58
C ARG A 322 -12.15 6.81 -21.98
N PHE A 323 -11.32 7.81 -22.16
CA PHE A 323 -11.62 9.17 -21.74
C PHE A 323 -12.73 9.74 -22.64
N LEU A 324 -13.76 10.27 -22.03
CA LEU A 324 -14.94 10.79 -22.74
C LEU A 324 -14.79 12.26 -23.13
N SER A 325 -13.95 12.99 -22.40
CA SER A 325 -13.73 14.43 -22.62
C SER A 325 -12.33 14.83 -22.17
N THR A 326 -11.85 15.95 -22.71
CA THR A 326 -10.64 16.63 -22.23
C THR A 326 -10.94 17.62 -21.09
N HIS A 327 -12.22 17.90 -20.81
CA HIS A 327 -12.59 18.80 -19.73
C HIS A 327 -12.34 18.13 -18.39
N ALA A 328 -11.56 18.80 -17.55
CA ALA A 328 -11.22 18.30 -16.23
C ALA A 328 -12.43 18.39 -15.27
N LEU A 329 -12.73 17.27 -14.60
CA LEU A 329 -13.68 17.21 -13.49
C LEU A 329 -13.09 17.80 -12.20
N GLY A 330 -11.77 17.86 -12.12
CA GLY A 330 -11.04 18.37 -10.97
C GLY A 330 -9.54 18.37 -11.20
N SER A 331 -8.81 18.94 -10.24
CA SER A 331 -7.35 18.98 -10.23
C SER A 331 -6.80 18.04 -9.15
N ILE A 332 -5.75 17.29 -9.47
CA ILE A 332 -5.00 16.47 -8.51
C ILE A 332 -4.01 17.39 -7.80
N CYS A 333 -4.04 17.39 -6.47
CA CYS A 333 -3.16 18.17 -5.62
C CYS A 333 -2.13 17.32 -4.87
N ILE A 334 -2.48 16.07 -4.58
CA ILE A 334 -1.64 15.14 -3.81
C ILE A 334 -1.66 13.77 -4.49
N ASN A 335 -0.44 13.24 -4.77
CA ASN A 335 -0.19 11.84 -5.11
C ASN A 335 0.63 11.22 -3.98
N SER A 336 0.03 10.36 -3.17
CA SER A 336 0.65 9.83 -1.96
C SER A 336 0.46 8.32 -1.82
N LYS A 337 1.18 7.71 -0.88
CA LYS A 337 1.06 6.28 -0.58
C LYS A 337 -0.34 5.82 -0.18
N THR A 338 -1.23 6.74 0.17
CA THR A 338 -2.60 6.45 0.60
C THR A 338 -3.65 6.74 -0.46
N GLY A 339 -3.26 7.30 -1.61
CA GLY A 339 -4.17 7.60 -2.70
C GLY A 339 -3.86 8.91 -3.41
N VAL A 340 -4.79 9.29 -4.27
CA VAL A 340 -4.80 10.53 -5.03
C VAL A 340 -5.93 11.41 -4.51
N TYR A 341 -5.59 12.67 -4.23
CA TYR A 341 -6.51 13.65 -3.65
C TYR A 341 -6.43 14.96 -4.42
N GLY A 342 -7.55 15.67 -4.45
CA GLY A 342 -7.60 16.94 -5.16
C GLY A 342 -8.90 17.68 -4.98
N ARG A 343 -9.07 18.74 -5.75
CA ARG A 343 -10.27 19.59 -5.73
C ARG A 343 -11.19 19.22 -6.88
N THR A 344 -12.49 19.17 -6.61
CA THR A 344 -13.50 18.98 -7.65
C THR A 344 -13.89 20.30 -8.29
N ARG A 345 -14.15 20.28 -9.60
CA ARG A 345 -14.75 21.38 -10.36
C ARG A 345 -16.19 21.04 -10.78
N ALA A 346 -16.59 19.79 -10.62
CA ALA A 346 -17.90 19.28 -10.96
C ALA A 346 -18.57 18.66 -9.72
N ALA A 347 -19.90 18.69 -9.71
CA ALA A 347 -20.66 17.93 -8.72
C ALA A 347 -20.63 16.43 -9.09
N PHE A 348 -20.35 15.60 -8.11
CA PHE A 348 -20.44 14.15 -8.23
C PHE A 348 -21.76 13.69 -7.61
N SER A 349 -22.47 12.83 -8.32
CA SER A 349 -23.70 12.22 -7.84
C SER A 349 -23.40 10.88 -7.17
N GLY A 350 -24.09 10.63 -6.07
CA GLY A 350 -23.98 9.39 -5.30
C GLY A 350 -24.74 9.53 -3.99
N PRO A 351 -24.95 8.45 -3.25
CA PRO A 351 -25.54 8.54 -1.92
C PRO A 351 -24.55 9.18 -0.94
N GLU A 352 -25.10 10.03 -0.08
CA GLU A 352 -24.39 10.53 1.08
C GLU A 352 -24.44 9.48 2.18
N LEU A 353 -23.28 8.99 2.58
CA LEU A 353 -23.15 7.97 3.61
C LEU A 353 -22.19 8.41 4.72
N GLU A 354 -22.50 7.97 5.93
CA GLU A 354 -21.59 8.11 7.06
C GLU A 354 -20.30 7.31 6.82
N MET A 355 -19.18 7.87 7.25
CA MET A 355 -17.90 7.19 7.25
C MET A 355 -17.71 6.47 8.60
N ALA A 356 -17.38 5.19 8.56
CA ALA A 356 -17.00 4.44 9.76
C ALA A 356 -15.66 4.93 10.31
N PHE A 357 -15.55 4.95 11.62
CA PHE A 357 -14.25 5.12 12.26
C PHE A 357 -13.42 3.83 12.12
N ALA A 358 -12.10 3.96 12.02
CA ALA A 358 -11.20 2.81 11.77
C ALA A 358 -11.38 1.68 12.78
N GLN A 359 -11.62 1.98 14.06
CA GLN A 359 -11.83 0.98 15.09
C GLN A 359 -13.16 0.20 14.98
N GLU A 360 -14.12 0.70 14.21
CA GLU A 360 -15.42 0.04 13.97
C GLU A 360 -15.36 -1.02 12.86
N VAL A 361 -14.34 -0.96 11.99
CA VAL A 361 -14.16 -1.90 10.88
C VAL A 361 -13.80 -3.27 11.44
N VAL A 362 -14.53 -4.31 11.08
CA VAL A 362 -14.35 -5.68 11.59
C VAL A 362 -14.22 -6.69 10.46
N PRO A 363 -13.54 -7.83 10.65
CA PRO A 363 -13.63 -8.94 9.73
C PRO A 363 -15.09 -9.40 9.59
N GLY A 364 -15.52 -9.68 8.35
CA GLY A 364 -16.90 -10.05 8.06
C GLY A 364 -17.34 -9.68 6.66
N ASP A 365 -18.62 -9.81 6.38
CA ASP A 365 -19.19 -9.50 5.09
C ASP A 365 -19.23 -7.98 4.86
N ALA A 366 -18.97 -7.60 3.62
CA ALA A 366 -18.93 -6.22 3.16
C ALA A 366 -19.23 -6.20 1.65
N GLU A 367 -19.30 -5.02 1.07
CA GLU A 367 -19.44 -4.83 -0.37
C GLU A 367 -18.45 -3.80 -0.90
N ILE A 368 -18.10 -3.93 -2.18
CA ILE A 368 -17.39 -2.88 -2.93
C ILE A 368 -18.30 -2.35 -4.01
N TRP A 369 -18.23 -1.04 -4.24
CA TRP A 369 -18.90 -0.43 -5.39
C TRP A 369 -17.84 -0.14 -6.44
N THR A 370 -18.00 -0.73 -7.62
CA THR A 370 -17.04 -0.60 -8.71
C THR A 370 -17.74 -0.67 -10.06
N THR A 371 -17.14 -0.04 -11.04
CA THR A 371 -17.62 -0.06 -12.42
C THR A 371 -16.71 -0.97 -13.23
N VAL A 372 -17.25 -2.06 -13.75
CA VAL A 372 -16.52 -3.02 -14.61
C VAL A 372 -16.94 -2.94 -16.07
N ASP A 373 -17.99 -2.17 -16.36
CA ASP A 373 -18.52 -1.87 -17.70
C ASP A 373 -19.31 -0.58 -17.66
N GLY A 374 -19.11 0.29 -18.66
CA GLY A 374 -19.76 1.60 -18.74
C GLY A 374 -19.26 2.62 -17.71
N GLU A 375 -20.17 3.37 -17.11
CA GLU A 375 -19.88 4.48 -16.18
C GLU A 375 -20.52 4.30 -14.81
N VAL A 376 -21.49 3.37 -14.70
CA VAL A 376 -22.33 3.21 -13.51
C VAL A 376 -21.78 2.13 -12.59
N PRO A 377 -21.46 2.47 -11.33
CA PRO A 377 -20.98 1.51 -10.36
C PRO A 377 -22.07 0.50 -9.95
N LYS A 378 -21.64 -0.72 -9.62
CA LYS A 378 -22.49 -1.77 -9.06
C LYS A 378 -21.89 -2.25 -7.74
N ALA A 379 -22.74 -2.68 -6.84
CA ALA A 379 -22.35 -3.29 -5.58
C ALA A 379 -22.00 -4.77 -5.80
N TYR A 380 -20.84 -5.20 -5.30
CA TYR A 380 -20.39 -6.58 -5.35
C TYR A 380 -19.97 -7.05 -3.95
N ARG A 381 -20.36 -8.27 -3.61
CA ARG A 381 -20.07 -8.84 -2.29
C ARG A 381 -18.60 -9.20 -2.14
N ILE A 382 -18.06 -8.82 -1.01
CA ILE A 382 -16.72 -9.19 -0.57
C ILE A 382 -16.77 -9.64 0.89
N ARG A 383 -15.64 -10.16 1.38
CA ARG A 383 -15.40 -10.39 2.80
C ARG A 383 -14.12 -9.69 3.22
N ILE A 384 -14.18 -8.93 4.30
CA ILE A 384 -13.00 -8.45 5.00
C ILE A 384 -12.47 -9.65 5.81
N GLU A 385 -11.33 -10.22 5.40
CA GLU A 385 -10.73 -11.39 6.08
C GLU A 385 -9.94 -10.96 7.32
N LYS A 386 -9.24 -9.82 7.23
CA LYS A 386 -8.37 -9.33 8.30
C LYS A 386 -8.35 -7.81 8.30
N VAL A 387 -8.26 -7.24 9.50
CA VAL A 387 -8.00 -5.82 9.74
C VAL A 387 -6.69 -5.67 10.49
N ASN A 388 -5.84 -4.73 10.07
CA ASN A 388 -4.54 -4.44 10.65
C ASN A 388 -4.35 -2.93 10.80
N ASP A 389 -4.40 -2.43 12.04
CA ASP A 389 -4.22 -1.01 12.34
C ASP A 389 -2.75 -0.57 12.27
N ALA A 390 -1.82 -1.50 12.39
CA ALA A 390 -0.38 -1.19 12.41
C ALA A 390 0.19 -0.87 11.02
N ASP A 391 -0.46 -1.30 9.94
CA ASP A 391 -0.06 -0.95 8.58
C ASP A 391 -0.83 0.31 8.13
N PRO A 392 -0.17 1.44 7.89
CA PRO A 392 -0.84 2.70 7.56
C PRO A 392 -1.43 2.73 6.14
N HIS A 393 -1.08 1.77 5.27
CA HIS A 393 -1.43 1.77 3.85
C HIS A 393 -2.26 0.57 3.41
N ARG A 394 -2.23 -0.54 4.18
CA ARG A 394 -2.88 -1.82 3.88
C ARG A 394 -3.62 -2.34 5.11
N ASN A 395 -4.64 -1.60 5.50
CA ASN A 395 -5.37 -1.86 6.75
C ASN A 395 -6.25 -3.11 6.69
N MET A 396 -6.67 -3.53 5.50
CA MET A 396 -7.59 -4.64 5.30
C MET A 396 -7.04 -5.66 4.30
N ILE A 397 -7.33 -6.93 4.54
CA ILE A 397 -7.24 -7.99 3.53
C ILE A 397 -8.67 -8.33 3.13
N LEU A 398 -8.93 -8.26 1.83
CA LEU A 398 -10.24 -8.45 1.21
C LEU A 398 -10.27 -9.73 0.40
N ARG A 399 -11.43 -10.39 0.36
CA ARG A 399 -11.72 -11.50 -0.56
C ARG A 399 -13.00 -11.20 -1.33
N VAL A 400 -12.95 -11.28 -2.64
CA VAL A 400 -14.13 -11.22 -3.50
C VAL A 400 -14.93 -12.52 -3.33
N THR A 401 -16.20 -12.37 -3.00
CA THR A 401 -17.15 -13.51 -2.83
C THR A 401 -18.28 -13.45 -3.85
N ASP A 402 -18.39 -12.32 -4.58
CA ASP A 402 -19.39 -12.13 -5.61
C ASP A 402 -19.08 -12.97 -6.85
N ARG A 403 -20.03 -13.84 -7.22
CA ARG A 403 -19.87 -14.76 -8.36
C ARG A 403 -19.84 -14.04 -9.70
N GLN A 404 -20.61 -12.96 -9.84
CA GLN A 404 -20.69 -12.19 -11.08
C GLN A 404 -19.37 -11.45 -11.31
N LEU A 405 -18.82 -10.81 -10.26
CA LEU A 405 -17.54 -10.13 -10.37
C LEU A 405 -16.42 -11.11 -10.70
N LEU A 406 -16.35 -12.25 -10.00
CA LEU A 406 -15.37 -13.30 -10.27
C LEU A 406 -15.46 -13.84 -11.70
N ALA A 407 -16.67 -14.04 -12.23
CA ALA A 407 -16.86 -14.50 -13.61
C ALA A 407 -16.43 -13.44 -14.65
N THR A 408 -16.58 -12.15 -14.34
CA THR A 408 -16.27 -11.05 -15.27
C THR A 408 -14.80 -10.67 -15.24
N THR A 409 -14.21 -10.55 -14.05
CA THR A 409 -12.86 -9.98 -13.87
C THR A 409 -11.83 -10.98 -13.33
N GLY A 410 -12.26 -12.16 -12.91
CA GLY A 410 -11.38 -13.13 -12.23
C GLY A 410 -11.00 -12.73 -10.79
N GLY A 411 -11.42 -11.56 -10.32
CA GLY A 411 -11.12 -11.01 -9.01
C GLY A 411 -10.93 -9.51 -9.03
N ILE A 412 -10.04 -9.00 -8.18
CA ILE A 412 -9.64 -7.59 -8.18
C ILE A 412 -8.65 -7.37 -9.32
N VAL A 413 -8.90 -6.35 -10.15
CA VAL A 413 -8.07 -6.01 -11.32
C VAL A 413 -7.62 -4.55 -11.24
N GLN A 414 -6.59 -4.19 -12.00
CA GLN A 414 -6.13 -2.80 -12.12
C GLN A 414 -7.28 -1.91 -12.64
N GLY A 415 -7.39 -0.70 -12.12
CA GLY A 415 -8.51 0.20 -12.35
C GLY A 415 -9.62 0.10 -11.29
N MET A 416 -9.77 -1.02 -10.56
CA MET A 416 -10.66 -1.13 -9.40
C MET A 416 -10.09 -0.45 -8.14
N SER A 417 -8.85 -0.03 -8.15
CA SER A 417 -8.23 0.73 -7.06
C SER A 417 -9.02 2.01 -6.80
N GLY A 418 -9.38 2.25 -5.54
CA GLY A 418 -10.28 3.32 -5.14
C GLY A 418 -11.75 2.89 -5.01
N SER A 419 -12.14 1.69 -5.43
CA SER A 419 -13.51 1.20 -5.23
C SER A 419 -13.88 1.28 -3.75
N PRO A 420 -14.94 2.05 -3.37
CA PRO A 420 -15.34 2.19 -1.97
C PRO A 420 -15.78 0.85 -1.39
N ILE A 421 -15.37 0.61 -0.14
CA ILE A 421 -15.74 -0.56 0.65
C ILE A 421 -16.79 -0.12 1.66
N LEU A 422 -17.93 -0.80 1.67
CA LEU A 422 -19.03 -0.54 2.59
C LEU A 422 -19.23 -1.73 3.52
N GLN A 423 -19.44 -1.44 4.80
CA GLN A 423 -19.82 -2.41 5.80
C GLN A 423 -20.90 -1.81 6.71
N ASN A 424 -21.98 -2.54 6.93
CA ASN A 424 -23.12 -2.08 7.76
C ASN A 424 -23.67 -0.71 7.32
N GLY A 425 -23.73 -0.44 6.02
CA GLY A 425 -24.26 0.81 5.45
C GLY A 425 -23.33 2.03 5.58
N ARG A 426 -22.08 1.85 6.01
CA ARG A 426 -21.08 2.92 6.16
C ARG A 426 -19.88 2.71 5.24
N LEU A 427 -19.28 3.81 4.81
CA LEU A 427 -18.00 3.79 4.08
C LEU A 427 -16.88 3.44 5.05
N VAL A 428 -16.24 2.28 4.89
CA VAL A 428 -15.14 1.81 5.76
C VAL A 428 -13.76 1.99 5.13
N GLY A 429 -13.68 2.06 3.79
CA GLY A 429 -12.40 2.16 3.10
C GLY A 429 -12.49 2.12 1.60
N ALA A 430 -11.36 1.86 0.97
CA ALA A 430 -11.24 1.66 -0.47
C ALA A 430 -10.34 0.47 -0.80
N VAL A 431 -10.61 -0.19 -1.91
CA VAL A 431 -9.72 -1.19 -2.51
C VAL A 431 -8.43 -0.51 -2.95
N THR A 432 -7.28 -1.12 -2.70
CA THR A 432 -5.98 -0.58 -3.12
C THR A 432 -5.27 -1.48 -4.14
N HIS A 433 -4.73 -2.60 -3.72
CA HIS A 433 -3.94 -3.48 -4.57
C HIS A 433 -4.52 -4.89 -4.59
N VAL A 434 -4.35 -5.57 -5.73
CA VAL A 434 -4.61 -7.00 -5.86
C VAL A 434 -3.43 -7.81 -5.31
N LEU A 435 -3.70 -9.00 -4.78
CA LEU A 435 -2.68 -10.01 -4.50
C LEU A 435 -2.36 -10.77 -5.79
N VAL A 436 -1.19 -10.55 -6.36
CA VAL A 436 -0.79 -11.09 -7.67
C VAL A 436 -0.92 -12.62 -7.74
N ASN A 437 -0.63 -13.32 -6.63
CA ASN A 437 -0.72 -14.78 -6.55
C ASN A 437 -2.13 -15.31 -6.22
N ASP A 438 -3.09 -14.43 -5.92
CA ASP A 438 -4.49 -14.76 -5.69
C ASP A 438 -5.37 -13.55 -6.02
N PRO A 439 -5.77 -13.36 -7.29
CA PRO A 439 -6.56 -12.19 -7.71
C PRO A 439 -7.93 -12.08 -7.02
N THR A 440 -8.43 -13.16 -6.43
CA THR A 440 -9.67 -13.12 -5.64
C THR A 440 -9.50 -12.35 -4.33
N ARG A 441 -8.26 -12.00 -3.97
CA ARG A 441 -7.89 -11.26 -2.76
C ARG A 441 -7.15 -9.98 -3.08
N GLY A 442 -7.25 -9.03 -2.16
CA GLY A 442 -6.53 -7.76 -2.26
C GLY A 442 -6.43 -7.05 -0.93
N TYR A 443 -5.89 -5.85 -1.00
CA TYR A 443 -5.75 -4.96 0.15
C TYR A 443 -6.78 -3.84 0.08
N GLY A 444 -7.10 -3.29 1.26
CA GLY A 444 -7.88 -2.07 1.41
C GLY A 444 -7.25 -1.12 2.40
N ILE A 445 -7.58 0.16 2.26
CA ILE A 445 -7.17 1.25 3.14
C ILE A 445 -8.40 1.82 3.85
N PHE A 446 -8.27 2.31 5.08
CA PHE A 446 -9.37 2.96 5.79
C PHE A 446 -9.78 4.28 5.13
N ALA A 447 -11.09 4.49 5.01
CA ALA A 447 -11.67 5.76 4.54
C ALA A 447 -11.24 6.95 5.40
N GLN A 448 -11.13 6.76 6.71
CA GLN A 448 -10.65 7.76 7.66
C GLN A 448 -9.23 8.25 7.31
N THR A 449 -8.33 7.34 6.88
CA THR A 449 -6.97 7.71 6.44
C THR A 449 -7.03 8.55 5.16
N MET A 450 -7.90 8.18 4.22
CA MET A 450 -8.09 8.93 2.98
C MET A 450 -8.70 10.31 3.23
N LEU A 451 -9.69 10.42 4.11
CA LEU A 451 -10.33 11.69 4.44
C LEU A 451 -9.33 12.68 5.08
N LYS A 452 -8.47 12.19 5.98
CA LYS A 452 -7.42 13.02 6.58
C LYS A 452 -6.50 13.64 5.53
N GLN A 453 -6.15 12.89 4.48
CA GLN A 453 -5.33 13.38 3.36
C GLN A 453 -6.12 14.29 2.41
N ALA A 454 -7.38 13.95 2.12
CA ALA A 454 -8.22 14.80 1.29
C ALA A 454 -8.41 16.20 1.90
N ARG A 455 -8.65 16.27 3.22
CA ARG A 455 -8.76 17.54 3.95
C ARG A 455 -7.43 18.30 4.09
N ALA A 456 -6.27 17.66 3.89
CA ALA A 456 -4.99 18.37 3.81
C ALA A 456 -4.87 19.23 2.54
N VAL A 457 -5.62 18.91 1.47
CA VAL A 457 -5.70 19.70 0.23
C VAL A 457 -6.25 21.10 0.48
N GLU A 458 -7.21 21.27 1.42
CA GLU A 458 -7.76 22.58 1.78
C GLU A 458 -6.67 23.51 2.32
N LYS A 459 -5.83 22.99 3.21
CA LYS A 459 -4.79 23.76 3.91
C LYS A 459 -3.69 24.24 2.96
N THR A 460 -3.43 23.49 1.89
CA THR A 460 -2.37 23.83 0.92
C THR A 460 -2.82 24.97 -0.02
N GLY A 461 -4.14 25.12 -0.28
CA GLY A 461 -4.68 26.18 -1.14
C GLY A 461 -4.66 27.57 -0.51
N ASP A 462 -4.84 27.68 0.80
CA ASP A 462 -4.85 28.97 1.50
C ASP A 462 -3.46 29.61 1.60
N THR A 463 -2.40 28.81 1.67
CA THR A 463 -1.02 29.32 1.70
C THR A 463 -0.56 29.87 0.35
N ALA A 464 -1.01 29.32 -0.76
CA ALA A 464 -0.66 29.83 -2.10
C ALA A 464 -1.34 31.17 -2.43
N HIS A 465 -2.60 31.38 -1.97
CA HIS A 465 -3.31 32.65 -2.15
C HIS A 465 -2.75 33.79 -1.27
N THR A 466 -2.24 33.47 -0.07
CA THR A 466 -1.68 34.48 0.85
C THR A 466 -0.31 35.00 0.38
N GLN A 467 0.48 34.18 -0.31
CA GLN A 467 1.78 34.62 -0.86
C GLN A 467 1.62 35.51 -2.10
N THR A 468 0.55 35.33 -2.88
CA THR A 468 0.31 36.16 -4.09
C THR A 468 -0.29 37.54 -3.75
N GLN A 469 -0.94 37.69 -2.59
CA GLN A 469 -1.47 38.99 -2.14
C GLN A 469 -0.41 39.87 -1.43
N ASN A 470 0.65 39.29 -0.89
CA ASN A 470 1.73 40.04 -0.25
C ASN A 470 2.88 40.43 -1.19
N ALA A 471 2.76 40.09 -2.50
CA ALA A 471 3.74 40.42 -3.55
C ALA A 471 3.22 41.47 -4.56
N LYS A 472 2.17 42.25 -4.21
CA LYS A 472 1.68 43.38 -4.99
C LYS A 472 1.88 44.67 -4.24
#